data_63342853f38d658ff27a1a59c65dd92d
#
_entry.id   63342853f38d658ff27a1a59c65dd92d
#
_cell.length_a   1.000
_cell.length_b   1.000
_cell.length_c   1.000
_cell.angle_alpha   90.00
_cell.angle_beta   90.00
_cell.angle_gamma   90.00
#
_symmetry.space_group_name_H-M   'P 1'
#
loop_
_entity.id
_entity.type
_entity.pdbx_description
1 polymer ?
#
loop_
_entity_poly.entity_id
_entity_poly.type
_entity_poly.pdbx_seq_one_letter_code
_entity_poly.pdbx_strand_id
1 'polypeptide(L)'
;MKKYLLSFFMLVVALHAGAQIQWEEYDRWEVYGSWDGTTATEFKGSGTQADPYLIESPANLAYLATAVTKEEGFEGKYFKQTANLDLGNFEWQPIGSTKSKSYPFKGHYDGDNHVILNLKITEDWYTAALFSEIEAGSLKNLGIVSGKIAVKKVSAASLCSSASKGAVIENCFNLIDISSEELSVSGITYGSASKESCVIRRCYNQGNLTGGSDVSGIVHGFRSITDCYNSGSLTITGTGYGKVCGIGNGGFAGATITNCYNACSMNATNGKAYNMTRTSKNVTCTNCYFNKEKNSFEGTDSGNAGCTPLSDAEMKSGKAWSGFDTEIWSFKAGAYPTLKQQGTTANEVVEVAPAYEIQVAGNVITIKGELAGSLIHLISLTGRMAAQLTATSNEVQLTAPVAGCYVVSVNGIGSQKVIVR
;
A
#
# COMPACT_ATOMS: atom_id res chain seq x y z
N MET A 1 -23.06 21.14 2.42
CA MET A 1 -22.57 19.79 2.67
C MET A 1 -21.52 19.87 3.77
N LYS A 2 -21.80 19.24 4.93
CA LYS A 2 -20.92 19.30 6.10
C LYS A 2 -19.75 18.31 5.87
N LYS A 3 -18.53 18.83 5.74
CA LYS A 3 -17.31 18.04 5.80
C LYS A 3 -17.08 17.62 7.24
N TYR A 4 -17.09 16.33 7.52
CA TYR A 4 -16.69 15.79 8.82
C TYR A 4 -15.25 15.33 8.70
N LEU A 5 -14.36 16.00 9.42
CA LEU A 5 -12.97 15.58 9.64
C LEU A 5 -13.02 14.42 10.64
N LEU A 6 -12.93 13.19 10.19
CA LEU A 6 -12.75 12.04 11.07
C LEU A 6 -11.27 11.66 11.05
N SER A 7 -10.50 12.22 11.99
CA SER A 7 -9.18 11.69 12.33
C SER A 7 -9.37 10.35 13.04
N PHE A 8 -9.20 9.25 12.32
CA PHE A 8 -9.25 7.92 12.92
C PHE A 8 -7.85 7.55 13.44
N PHE A 9 -7.68 7.68 14.76
CA PHE A 9 -6.52 7.12 15.47
C PHE A 9 -6.74 5.64 15.66
N MET A 10 -6.10 4.80 14.87
CA MET A 10 -5.92 3.40 15.20
C MET A 10 -4.54 3.22 15.83
N LEU A 11 -4.52 3.16 17.17
CA LEU A 11 -3.35 2.72 17.93
C LEU A 11 -3.21 1.20 17.72
N VAL A 12 -2.51 0.79 16.67
CA VAL A 12 -2.02 -0.58 16.55
C VAL A 12 -0.68 -0.63 17.26
N VAL A 13 -0.66 -1.10 18.49
CA VAL A 13 0.56 -1.53 19.16
C VAL A 13 0.96 -2.86 18.54
N ALA A 14 1.66 -2.82 17.42
CA ALA A 14 2.38 -3.97 16.89
C ALA A 14 3.76 -4.02 17.56
N LEU A 15 3.84 -4.69 18.71
CA LEU A 15 5.09 -5.17 19.28
C LEU A 15 5.61 -6.32 18.39
N HIS A 16 6.22 -6.01 17.26
CA HIS A 16 7.10 -6.91 16.53
C HIS A 16 8.30 -6.13 16.04
N ALA A 17 9.46 -6.57 16.49
CA ALA A 17 10.75 -5.99 16.15
C ALA A 17 10.98 -6.05 14.63
N GLY A 18 11.08 -4.90 13.97
CA GLY A 18 11.73 -4.80 12.68
C GLY A 18 11.14 -3.92 11.58
N ALA A 19 9.92 -3.45 11.67
CA ALA A 19 9.39 -2.50 10.70
C ALA A 19 9.14 -1.15 11.36
N GLN A 20 10.07 -0.20 11.20
CA GLN A 20 9.76 1.20 11.46
C GLN A 20 8.90 1.69 10.30
N ILE A 21 7.59 1.64 10.50
CA ILE A 21 6.65 2.41 9.68
C ILE A 21 7.00 3.88 9.96
N GLN A 22 7.35 4.63 8.94
CA GLN A 22 7.52 6.08 9.10
C GLN A 22 6.14 6.71 9.19
N TRP A 23 5.68 6.93 10.40
CA TRP A 23 4.36 7.50 10.74
C TRP A 23 4.12 8.91 10.18
N GLU A 24 5.18 9.59 9.73
CA GLU A 24 5.12 10.94 9.17
C GLU A 24 4.41 11.02 7.80
N GLU A 25 4.18 9.89 7.12
CA GLU A 25 3.44 9.85 5.86
C GLU A 25 1.94 9.60 6.02
N TYR A 26 1.48 9.11 7.18
CA TYR A 26 0.06 8.80 7.41
C TYR A 26 -0.84 10.03 7.57
N ASP A 27 -0.31 11.17 7.98
CA ASP A 27 -1.06 12.43 8.13
C ASP A 27 -1.40 13.10 6.77
N ARG A 28 -0.93 12.54 5.66
CA ARG A 28 -1.16 13.10 4.31
C ARG A 28 -2.47 12.69 3.67
N TRP A 29 -3.15 11.69 4.20
CA TRP A 29 -4.32 11.14 3.52
C TRP A 29 -5.62 11.72 4.09
N GLU A 30 -6.09 12.80 3.48
CA GLU A 30 -7.46 13.26 3.73
C GLU A 30 -8.44 12.20 3.23
N VAL A 31 -9.30 11.72 4.13
CA VAL A 31 -10.35 10.76 3.83
C VAL A 31 -11.70 11.46 3.87
N TYR A 32 -12.43 11.39 2.81
CA TYR A 32 -13.78 11.95 2.70
C TYR A 32 -14.83 10.91 3.09
N GLY A 33 -15.06 10.74 4.39
CA GLY A 33 -16.10 9.84 4.90
C GLY A 33 -15.76 8.36 4.73
N SER A 34 -16.36 7.54 5.59
CA SER A 34 -16.29 6.08 5.49
C SER A 34 -17.43 5.57 4.62
N TRP A 35 -17.19 4.48 3.88
CA TRP A 35 -18.23 3.83 3.09
C TRP A 35 -19.39 3.35 3.97
N ASP A 36 -20.60 3.59 3.50
CA ASP A 36 -21.85 3.22 4.18
C ASP A 36 -22.50 1.95 3.61
N GLY A 37 -21.80 1.25 2.69
CA GLY A 37 -22.30 0.06 2.01
C GLY A 37 -23.12 0.36 0.74
N THR A 38 -23.32 1.62 0.37
CA THR A 38 -24.06 1.99 -0.85
C THR A 38 -23.23 1.78 -2.12
N THR A 39 -23.92 1.69 -3.25
CA THR A 39 -23.33 1.53 -4.58
C THR A 39 -23.79 2.67 -5.48
N ALA A 40 -22.85 3.32 -6.18
CA ALA A 40 -23.19 4.29 -7.22
C ALA A 40 -23.88 3.60 -8.42
N THR A 41 -24.46 4.39 -9.29
CA THR A 41 -25.17 3.88 -10.49
C THR A 41 -24.43 4.20 -11.78
N GLU A 42 -23.46 5.09 -11.75
CA GLU A 42 -22.71 5.56 -12.92
C GLU A 42 -21.33 6.11 -12.51
N PHE A 43 -20.47 6.32 -13.49
CA PHE A 43 -19.21 7.06 -13.36
C PHE A 43 -19.34 8.40 -14.06
N LYS A 44 -18.65 9.43 -13.56
CA LYS A 44 -18.34 10.62 -14.34
C LYS A 44 -17.20 10.32 -15.31
N GLY A 45 -17.15 11.06 -16.43
CA GLY A 45 -16.17 10.86 -17.50
C GLY A 45 -16.66 9.91 -18.58
N SER A 46 -15.88 9.77 -19.66
CA SER A 46 -16.24 8.93 -20.84
C SER A 46 -15.45 7.61 -20.90
N GLY A 47 -14.53 7.40 -19.95
CA GLY A 47 -13.66 6.23 -19.89
C GLY A 47 -12.58 6.21 -20.96
N THR A 48 -12.27 7.34 -21.59
CA THR A 48 -11.10 7.50 -22.45
C THR A 48 -9.86 7.87 -21.63
N GLN A 49 -8.68 7.76 -22.22
CA GLN A 49 -7.45 8.18 -21.52
C GLN A 49 -7.43 9.67 -21.18
N ALA A 50 -8.03 10.52 -22.04
CA ALA A 50 -8.09 11.97 -21.81
C ALA A 50 -9.22 12.39 -20.86
N ASP A 51 -10.25 11.55 -20.70
CA ASP A 51 -11.42 11.77 -19.85
C ASP A 51 -11.80 10.43 -19.18
N PRO A 52 -11.04 9.97 -18.19
CA PRO A 52 -11.24 8.67 -17.54
C PRO A 52 -12.53 8.64 -16.71
N TYR A 53 -13.05 7.47 -16.47
CA TYR A 53 -14.09 7.27 -15.46
C TYR A 53 -13.53 7.59 -14.07
N LEU A 54 -14.24 8.46 -13.32
CA LEU A 54 -13.77 8.92 -12.01
C LEU A 54 -14.27 8.02 -10.88
N ILE A 55 -13.36 7.62 -10.03
CA ILE A 55 -13.63 6.92 -8.76
C ILE A 55 -13.42 7.91 -7.62
N GLU A 56 -14.50 8.64 -7.29
CA GLU A 56 -14.49 9.74 -6.33
C GLU A 56 -14.89 9.29 -4.92
N SER A 57 -15.45 8.09 -4.80
CA SER A 57 -15.99 7.57 -3.53
C SER A 57 -15.93 6.04 -3.48
N PRO A 58 -16.01 5.43 -2.28
CA PRO A 58 -16.18 4.00 -2.14
C PRO A 58 -17.39 3.44 -2.89
N ALA A 59 -18.48 4.20 -3.01
CA ALA A 59 -19.67 3.80 -3.76
C ALA A 59 -19.40 3.65 -5.27
N ASN A 60 -18.52 4.48 -5.87
CA ASN A 60 -18.06 4.31 -7.25
C ASN A 60 -17.21 3.04 -7.39
N LEU A 61 -16.33 2.76 -6.42
CA LEU A 61 -15.53 1.53 -6.45
C LEU A 61 -16.41 0.29 -6.30
N ALA A 62 -17.45 0.33 -5.46
CA ALA A 62 -18.45 -0.73 -5.31
C ALA A 62 -19.28 -0.92 -6.61
N TYR A 63 -19.58 0.17 -7.32
CA TYR A 63 -20.21 0.08 -8.64
C TYR A 63 -19.29 -0.62 -9.65
N LEU A 64 -17.99 -0.28 -9.67
CA LEU A 64 -17.03 -0.98 -10.53
C LEU A 64 -16.98 -2.48 -10.21
N ALA A 65 -17.08 -2.87 -8.93
CA ALA A 65 -17.02 -4.28 -8.53
C ALA A 65 -18.11 -5.12 -9.21
N THR A 66 -19.28 -4.56 -9.44
CA THR A 66 -20.39 -5.25 -10.10
C THR A 66 -20.47 -4.97 -11.61
N ALA A 67 -20.10 -3.78 -12.06
CA ALA A 67 -20.18 -3.37 -13.45
C ALA A 67 -19.22 -4.16 -14.36
N VAL A 68 -18.05 -4.55 -13.88
CA VAL A 68 -17.08 -5.41 -14.61
C VAL A 68 -17.74 -6.68 -15.16
N THR A 69 -18.73 -7.23 -14.46
CA THR A 69 -19.41 -8.45 -14.89
C THR A 69 -20.37 -8.24 -16.07
N LYS A 70 -20.73 -6.98 -16.37
CA LYS A 70 -21.72 -6.60 -17.38
C LYS A 70 -21.08 -5.94 -18.61
N GLU A 71 -19.96 -5.24 -18.40
CA GLU A 71 -19.32 -4.37 -19.41
C GLU A 71 -18.10 -5.02 -20.08
N GLU A 72 -18.13 -6.33 -20.31
CA GLU A 72 -17.05 -7.10 -20.94
C GLU A 72 -15.64 -6.82 -20.31
N GLY A 73 -15.61 -6.48 -19.02
CA GLY A 73 -14.40 -6.16 -18.28
C GLY A 73 -13.85 -4.75 -18.52
N PHE A 74 -14.58 -3.86 -19.17
CA PHE A 74 -14.13 -2.50 -19.50
C PHE A 74 -12.87 -2.48 -20.37
N GLU A 75 -12.80 -3.32 -21.40
CA GLU A 75 -11.65 -3.40 -22.30
C GLU A 75 -11.30 -2.02 -22.89
N GLY A 76 -10.02 -1.61 -22.73
CA GLY A 76 -9.51 -0.33 -23.21
C GLY A 76 -10.07 0.91 -22.52
N LYS A 77 -10.83 0.77 -21.43
CA LYS A 77 -11.33 1.90 -20.65
C LYS A 77 -10.35 2.30 -19.57
N TYR A 78 -10.38 3.59 -19.23
CA TYR A 78 -9.51 4.22 -18.22
C TYR A 78 -10.33 4.66 -17.02
N PHE A 79 -9.79 4.39 -15.84
CA PHE A 79 -10.36 4.77 -14.54
C PHE A 79 -9.32 5.56 -13.77
N LYS A 80 -9.75 6.61 -13.08
CA LYS A 80 -8.90 7.43 -12.24
C LYS A 80 -9.53 7.60 -10.85
N GLN A 81 -8.80 7.20 -9.82
CA GLN A 81 -9.18 7.51 -8.44
C GLN A 81 -8.84 8.95 -8.13
N THR A 82 -9.72 9.68 -7.45
CA THR A 82 -9.56 11.11 -7.18
C THR A 82 -9.54 11.45 -5.69
N ALA A 83 -9.62 10.43 -4.83
CA ALA A 83 -9.58 10.58 -3.38
C ALA A 83 -9.11 9.28 -2.71
N ASN A 84 -8.65 9.37 -1.47
CA ASN A 84 -8.46 8.19 -0.64
C ASN A 84 -9.81 7.59 -0.28
N LEU A 85 -9.95 6.26 -0.37
CA LEU A 85 -11.22 5.58 -0.18
C LEU A 85 -11.20 4.74 1.10
N ASP A 86 -12.03 5.11 2.06
CA ASP A 86 -12.25 4.32 3.27
C ASP A 86 -13.43 3.36 3.07
N LEU A 87 -13.15 2.06 3.03
CA LEU A 87 -14.16 1.02 2.84
C LEU A 87 -14.91 0.63 4.13
N GLY A 88 -14.69 1.33 5.25
CA GLY A 88 -15.47 1.24 6.47
C GLY A 88 -15.46 -0.13 7.15
N ASN A 89 -14.55 -1.03 6.82
CA ASN A 89 -14.54 -2.43 7.25
C ASN A 89 -15.81 -3.23 6.86
N PHE A 90 -16.57 -2.77 5.89
CA PHE A 90 -17.61 -3.61 5.29
C PHE A 90 -16.96 -4.77 4.51
N GLU A 91 -17.64 -5.91 4.45
CA GLU A 91 -17.18 -7.03 3.64
C GLU A 91 -17.10 -6.60 2.18
N TRP A 92 -15.92 -6.73 1.58
CA TRP A 92 -15.64 -6.28 0.22
C TRP A 92 -15.86 -7.42 -0.77
N GLN A 93 -16.66 -7.16 -1.79
CA GLN A 93 -16.74 -8.02 -2.98
C GLN A 93 -15.58 -7.67 -3.92
N PRO A 94 -14.64 -8.56 -4.20
CA PRO A 94 -13.56 -8.28 -5.14
C PRO A 94 -14.10 -7.86 -6.51
N ILE A 95 -13.50 -6.82 -7.09
CA ILE A 95 -13.94 -6.26 -8.38
C ILE A 95 -13.89 -7.35 -9.46
N GLY A 96 -15.03 -7.64 -10.06
CA GLY A 96 -15.18 -8.72 -11.04
C GLY A 96 -15.33 -10.13 -10.44
N SER A 97 -15.55 -10.29 -9.12
CA SER A 97 -15.82 -11.60 -8.51
C SER A 97 -17.29 -11.79 -8.17
N THR A 98 -17.73 -13.02 -8.33
CA THR A 98 -18.94 -13.54 -7.71
C THR A 98 -18.56 -14.68 -6.73
N LYS A 99 -19.52 -15.32 -6.09
CA LYS A 99 -19.22 -16.52 -5.26
C LYS A 99 -18.78 -17.74 -6.09
N SER A 100 -19.01 -17.75 -7.39
CA SER A 100 -18.78 -18.91 -8.25
C SER A 100 -17.88 -18.68 -9.45
N LYS A 101 -17.57 -17.42 -9.78
CA LYS A 101 -16.86 -17.08 -11.02
C LYS A 101 -16.10 -15.76 -10.89
N SER A 102 -14.98 -15.67 -11.62
CA SER A 102 -14.21 -14.46 -11.89
C SER A 102 -14.57 -13.90 -13.27
N TYR A 103 -14.59 -12.58 -13.35
CA TYR A 103 -14.72 -11.80 -14.58
C TYR A 103 -13.54 -10.83 -14.64
N PRO A 104 -12.67 -10.92 -15.66
CA PRO A 104 -11.46 -10.12 -15.69
C PRO A 104 -11.78 -8.64 -15.93
N PHE A 105 -11.08 -7.79 -15.17
CA PHE A 105 -10.98 -6.37 -15.50
C PHE A 105 -9.91 -6.21 -16.59
N LYS A 106 -10.28 -5.56 -17.72
CA LYS A 106 -9.42 -5.37 -18.88
C LYS A 106 -9.09 -3.89 -19.15
N GLY A 107 -9.53 -3.04 -18.25
CA GLY A 107 -9.27 -1.60 -18.31
C GLY A 107 -7.94 -1.22 -17.68
N HIS A 108 -7.74 0.08 -17.56
CA HIS A 108 -6.59 0.72 -16.94
C HIS A 108 -7.06 1.50 -15.72
N TYR A 109 -6.65 1.07 -14.52
CA TYR A 109 -6.98 1.75 -13.27
C TYR A 109 -5.75 2.50 -12.76
N ASP A 110 -5.90 3.81 -12.60
CA ASP A 110 -4.88 4.67 -12.01
C ASP A 110 -5.38 5.17 -10.65
N GLY A 111 -4.72 4.75 -9.59
CA GLY A 111 -4.98 5.22 -8.23
C GLY A 111 -4.58 6.68 -7.99
N ASP A 112 -3.84 7.30 -8.92
CA ASP A 112 -3.35 8.69 -8.82
C ASP A 112 -2.65 8.99 -7.48
N ASN A 113 -1.94 7.97 -6.94
CA ASN A 113 -1.30 7.95 -5.63
C ASN A 113 -2.24 8.05 -4.42
N HIS A 114 -3.51 7.81 -4.61
CA HIS A 114 -4.46 7.61 -3.54
C HIS A 114 -4.43 6.17 -3.01
N VAL A 115 -5.05 5.97 -1.86
CA VAL A 115 -5.01 4.70 -1.14
C VAL A 115 -6.41 4.17 -0.83
N ILE A 116 -6.45 2.88 -0.53
CA ILE A 116 -7.62 2.18 0.01
C ILE A 116 -7.37 1.92 1.49
N LEU A 117 -8.35 2.29 2.33
CA LEU A 117 -8.35 2.07 3.76
C LEU A 117 -9.48 1.10 4.16
N ASN A 118 -9.25 0.39 5.25
CA ASN A 118 -10.23 -0.48 5.89
C ASN A 118 -10.83 -1.54 4.94
N LEU A 119 -10.01 -2.05 4.00
CA LEU A 119 -10.38 -3.17 3.14
C LEU A 119 -10.60 -4.42 3.98
N LYS A 120 -11.78 -5.03 3.91
CA LYS A 120 -12.08 -6.28 4.60
C LYS A 120 -12.57 -7.33 3.64
N ILE A 121 -11.86 -8.47 3.57
CA ILE A 121 -12.27 -9.68 2.85
C ILE A 121 -12.09 -10.85 3.79
N THR A 122 -13.19 -11.38 4.31
CA THR A 122 -13.20 -12.51 5.25
C THR A 122 -14.09 -13.64 4.79
N GLU A 123 -14.85 -13.42 3.73
CA GLU A 123 -15.64 -14.46 3.08
C GLU A 123 -14.89 -15.08 1.91
N ASP A 124 -15.06 -16.38 1.71
CA ASP A 124 -14.54 -17.09 0.54
C ASP A 124 -15.36 -16.72 -0.72
N TRP A 125 -14.97 -15.63 -1.37
CA TRP A 125 -15.36 -15.31 -2.74
C TRP A 125 -14.66 -16.29 -3.70
N TYR A 126 -14.93 -16.21 -4.99
CA TYR A 126 -14.16 -17.00 -5.96
C TYR A 126 -12.65 -16.67 -5.90
N THR A 127 -12.32 -15.45 -5.52
CA THR A 127 -10.96 -14.96 -5.31
C THR A 127 -10.93 -13.99 -4.12
N ALA A 128 -9.76 -13.70 -3.55
CA ALA A 128 -9.60 -12.78 -2.43
C ALA A 128 -8.50 -11.74 -2.71
N ALA A 129 -8.91 -10.60 -3.25
CA ALA A 129 -8.09 -9.41 -3.46
C ALA A 129 -8.99 -8.21 -3.74
N LEU A 130 -8.45 -6.99 -3.86
CA LEU A 130 -9.24 -5.83 -4.28
C LEU A 130 -9.88 -6.05 -5.66
N PHE A 131 -9.09 -6.52 -6.63
CA PHE A 131 -9.55 -6.99 -7.94
C PHE A 131 -9.49 -8.51 -8.02
N SER A 132 -10.48 -9.11 -8.63
CA SER A 132 -10.50 -10.56 -8.88
C SER A 132 -9.43 -10.96 -9.89
N GLU A 133 -9.49 -10.40 -11.07
CA GLU A 133 -8.59 -10.70 -12.17
C GLU A 133 -8.32 -9.47 -13.02
N ILE A 134 -7.07 -9.32 -13.50
CA ILE A 134 -6.68 -8.33 -14.49
C ILE A 134 -6.12 -9.03 -15.72
N GLU A 135 -6.72 -8.77 -16.87
CA GLU A 135 -6.33 -9.34 -18.14
C GLU A 135 -5.98 -8.25 -19.14
N ALA A 136 -4.74 -8.19 -19.61
CA ALA A 136 -4.21 -7.20 -20.55
C ALA A 136 -4.33 -5.72 -20.11
N GLY A 137 -4.91 -5.46 -18.93
CA GLY A 137 -5.11 -4.14 -18.34
C GLY A 137 -3.95 -3.68 -17.44
N SER A 138 -4.21 -2.66 -16.64
CA SER A 138 -3.20 -2.19 -15.67
C SER A 138 -3.80 -1.69 -14.36
N LEU A 139 -3.04 -1.87 -13.27
CA LEU A 139 -3.22 -1.17 -11.99
C LEU A 139 -1.98 -0.33 -11.75
N LYS A 140 -2.16 0.95 -11.44
CA LYS A 140 -1.06 1.86 -11.18
C LYS A 140 -1.33 2.78 -10.00
N ASN A 141 -0.24 3.20 -9.34
CA ASN A 141 -0.25 4.27 -8.34
C ASN A 141 -1.30 4.06 -7.23
N LEU A 142 -1.40 2.83 -6.70
CA LEU A 142 -2.42 2.43 -5.75
C LEU A 142 -1.83 1.72 -4.54
N GLY A 143 -2.22 2.15 -3.33
CA GLY A 143 -1.82 1.49 -2.08
C GLY A 143 -2.99 0.92 -1.30
N ILE A 144 -2.78 -0.20 -0.60
CA ILE A 144 -3.69 -0.70 0.43
C ILE A 144 -3.03 -0.53 1.79
N VAL A 145 -3.61 0.33 2.62
CA VAL A 145 -2.95 0.86 3.81
C VAL A 145 -3.47 0.26 5.10
N SER A 146 -4.77 0.05 5.20
CA SER A 146 -5.38 -0.57 6.37
C SER A 146 -6.48 -1.54 5.98
N GLY A 147 -6.75 -2.51 6.87
CA GLY A 147 -7.75 -3.52 6.64
C GLY A 147 -7.24 -4.94 6.91
N LYS A 148 -7.93 -5.92 6.35
CA LYS A 148 -7.62 -7.33 6.55
C LYS A 148 -8.15 -8.20 5.41
N ILE A 149 -7.32 -9.07 4.88
CA ILE A 149 -7.74 -10.19 4.02
C ILE A 149 -7.44 -11.49 4.79
N ALA A 150 -8.48 -12.21 5.18
CA ALA A 150 -8.33 -13.45 5.94
C ALA A 150 -9.40 -14.46 5.51
N VAL A 151 -9.00 -15.36 4.63
CA VAL A 151 -9.87 -16.33 3.96
C VAL A 151 -9.44 -17.76 4.24
N LYS A 152 -10.28 -18.73 3.89
CA LYS A 152 -10.02 -20.12 4.24
C LYS A 152 -9.57 -20.95 3.05
N LYS A 153 -10.35 -20.96 1.97
CA LYS A 153 -10.24 -21.93 0.87
C LYS A 153 -9.91 -21.31 -0.47
N VAL A 154 -9.49 -20.05 -0.50
CA VAL A 154 -9.11 -19.35 -1.71
C VAL A 154 -7.72 -18.76 -1.59
N SER A 155 -7.02 -18.62 -2.69
CA SER A 155 -5.75 -17.89 -2.72
C SER A 155 -6.00 -16.40 -2.55
N ALA A 156 -5.10 -15.72 -1.85
CA ALA A 156 -5.27 -14.32 -1.50
C ALA A 156 -4.08 -13.45 -1.92
N ALA A 157 -4.37 -12.22 -2.34
CA ALA A 157 -3.39 -11.18 -2.60
C ALA A 157 -3.99 -9.81 -2.24
N SER A 158 -3.18 -8.75 -2.18
CA SER A 158 -3.73 -7.43 -1.85
C SER A 158 -4.49 -6.82 -3.01
N LEU A 159 -3.85 -6.67 -4.18
CA LEU A 159 -4.40 -5.89 -5.29
C LEU A 159 -5.19 -6.73 -6.29
N CYS A 160 -4.65 -7.89 -6.66
CA CYS A 160 -5.27 -8.71 -7.69
C CYS A 160 -5.01 -10.19 -7.44
N SER A 161 -6.06 -11.02 -7.52
CA SER A 161 -5.91 -12.47 -7.36
C SER A 161 -5.38 -13.17 -8.60
N SER A 162 -5.49 -12.57 -9.79
CA SER A 162 -4.90 -13.10 -11.01
C SER A 162 -4.54 -11.97 -11.97
N ALA A 163 -3.34 -12.01 -12.53
CA ALA A 163 -2.89 -11.05 -13.53
C ALA A 163 -2.29 -11.79 -14.74
N SER A 164 -2.82 -11.52 -15.94
CA SER A 164 -2.51 -12.31 -17.14
C SER A 164 -2.44 -11.45 -18.40
N LYS A 165 -2.03 -12.08 -19.51
CA LYS A 165 -1.95 -11.46 -20.84
C LYS A 165 -1.16 -10.16 -20.87
N GLY A 166 -0.03 -10.13 -20.16
CA GLY A 166 0.83 -8.96 -20.11
C GLY A 166 0.29 -7.81 -19.23
N ALA A 167 -0.66 -8.08 -18.33
CA ALA A 167 -1.14 -7.11 -17.36
C ALA A 167 0.01 -6.43 -16.62
N VAL A 168 -0.11 -5.13 -16.38
CA VAL A 168 0.92 -4.31 -15.71
C VAL A 168 0.46 -3.84 -14.34
N ILE A 169 1.26 -4.13 -13.31
CA ILE A 169 1.05 -3.60 -11.96
C ILE A 169 2.26 -2.74 -11.61
N GLU A 170 2.04 -1.45 -11.36
CA GLU A 170 3.10 -0.47 -11.22
C GLU A 170 2.84 0.55 -10.13
N ASN A 171 3.89 0.92 -9.37
CA ASN A 171 3.82 1.89 -8.26
C ASN A 171 2.73 1.54 -7.24
N CYS A 172 2.60 0.26 -6.90
CA CYS A 172 1.55 -0.21 -6.00
C CYS A 172 2.14 -0.82 -4.75
N PHE A 173 1.38 -0.79 -3.64
CA PHE A 173 1.89 -1.34 -2.40
C PHE A 173 0.83 -1.95 -1.49
N ASN A 174 1.29 -2.81 -0.59
CA ASN A 174 0.50 -3.45 0.45
C ASN A 174 1.11 -3.22 1.83
N LEU A 175 0.29 -2.73 2.77
CA LEU A 175 0.66 -2.60 4.19
C LEU A 175 -0.18 -3.49 5.10
N ILE A 176 -1.20 -4.19 4.58
CA ILE A 176 -2.11 -5.00 5.39
C ILE A 176 -1.65 -6.45 5.49
N ASP A 177 -2.05 -7.10 6.57
CA ASP A 177 -1.87 -8.53 6.75
C ASP A 177 -2.85 -9.33 5.88
N ILE A 178 -2.32 -10.38 5.24
CA ILE A 178 -3.10 -11.26 4.35
C ILE A 178 -2.92 -12.70 4.79
N SER A 179 -4.02 -13.42 4.90
CA SER A 179 -3.96 -14.85 5.25
C SER A 179 -4.93 -15.71 4.45
N SER A 180 -4.51 -16.94 4.15
CA SER A 180 -5.35 -18.03 3.66
C SER A 180 -5.02 -19.31 4.42
N GLU A 181 -6.02 -19.95 5.03
CA GLU A 181 -5.78 -21.14 5.85
C GLU A 181 -5.27 -22.33 5.04
N GLU A 182 -5.81 -22.56 3.85
CA GLU A 182 -5.55 -23.77 3.04
C GLU A 182 -4.70 -23.50 1.80
N LEU A 183 -4.75 -22.27 1.23
CA LEU A 183 -4.14 -21.97 -0.06
C LEU A 183 -3.01 -20.93 0.03
N SER A 184 -2.60 -20.46 -1.13
CA SER A 184 -1.42 -19.60 -1.29
C SER A 184 -1.73 -18.13 -1.07
N VAL A 185 -0.69 -17.37 -0.68
CA VAL A 185 -0.78 -15.93 -0.45
C VAL A 185 0.35 -15.19 -1.19
N SER A 186 0.02 -14.05 -1.78
CA SER A 186 0.99 -13.13 -2.39
C SER A 186 0.79 -11.70 -1.91
N GLY A 187 1.87 -10.95 -1.77
CA GLY A 187 1.79 -9.57 -1.26
C GLY A 187 1.04 -8.63 -2.18
N ILE A 188 1.24 -8.73 -3.49
CA ILE A 188 0.68 -7.82 -4.49
C ILE A 188 -0.33 -8.55 -5.40
N THR A 189 0.10 -9.63 -6.04
CA THR A 189 -0.76 -10.34 -6.99
C THR A 189 -0.41 -11.81 -7.10
N TYR A 190 -1.34 -12.56 -7.65
CA TYR A 190 -1.14 -13.89 -8.13
C TYR A 190 -1.13 -13.85 -9.66
N GLY A 191 -0.03 -14.19 -10.29
CA GLY A 191 0.07 -14.21 -11.74
C GLY A 191 -0.41 -15.52 -12.34
N SER A 192 -0.80 -15.49 -13.61
CA SER A 192 -1.16 -16.71 -14.32
C SER A 192 0.09 -17.56 -14.66
N ALA A 193 -0.13 -18.87 -14.80
CA ALA A 193 0.91 -19.80 -15.24
C ALA A 193 1.11 -19.78 -16.77
N SER A 194 0.91 -18.66 -17.46
CA SER A 194 1.07 -18.55 -18.94
C SER A 194 2.32 -17.76 -19.35
N LYS A 195 2.79 -17.93 -20.59
CA LYS A 195 3.90 -17.16 -21.16
C LYS A 195 3.63 -15.65 -21.20
N GLU A 196 2.37 -15.25 -21.12
CA GLU A 196 1.89 -13.89 -21.09
C GLU A 196 1.57 -13.45 -19.66
N SER A 197 2.42 -13.84 -18.71
CA SER A 197 2.25 -13.45 -17.31
C SER A 197 2.46 -11.95 -17.09
N CYS A 198 2.13 -11.47 -15.91
CA CYS A 198 2.17 -10.05 -15.56
C CYS A 198 3.60 -9.48 -15.48
N VAL A 199 3.66 -8.17 -15.66
CA VAL A 199 4.83 -7.32 -15.42
C VAL A 199 4.58 -6.52 -14.14
N ILE A 200 5.50 -6.62 -13.17
CA ILE A 200 5.40 -5.92 -11.89
C ILE A 200 6.62 -5.02 -11.73
N ARG A 201 6.39 -3.76 -11.43
CA ARG A 201 7.46 -2.81 -11.22
C ARG A 201 7.14 -1.76 -10.19
N ARG A 202 8.15 -1.37 -9.41
CA ARG A 202 8.04 -0.36 -8.36
C ARG A 202 6.90 -0.67 -7.37
N CYS A 203 6.81 -1.95 -6.97
CA CYS A 203 5.81 -2.41 -6.01
C CYS A 203 6.47 -2.91 -4.72
N TYR A 204 5.77 -2.81 -3.61
CA TYR A 204 6.29 -3.36 -2.37
C TYR A 204 5.21 -3.94 -1.45
N ASN A 205 5.65 -4.88 -0.61
CA ASN A 205 4.84 -5.44 0.47
C ASN A 205 5.54 -5.22 1.81
N GLN A 206 4.78 -4.72 2.79
CA GLN A 206 5.19 -4.60 4.19
C GLN A 206 4.23 -5.33 5.13
N GLY A 207 3.06 -5.76 4.64
CA GLY A 207 2.11 -6.58 5.38
C GLY A 207 2.63 -8.00 5.62
N ASN A 208 2.21 -8.63 6.71
CA ASN A 208 2.55 -10.02 7.02
C ASN A 208 1.67 -10.97 6.21
N LEU A 209 2.28 -11.97 5.61
CA LEU A 209 1.61 -12.94 4.75
C LEU A 209 1.64 -14.32 5.37
N THR A 210 0.47 -14.95 5.51
CA THR A 210 0.33 -16.29 6.08
C THR A 210 -0.48 -17.18 5.15
N GLY A 211 0.11 -18.26 4.65
CA GLY A 211 -0.55 -19.19 3.73
C GLY A 211 -0.54 -20.63 4.22
N GLY A 212 -1.57 -21.40 3.87
CA GLY A 212 -1.58 -22.84 4.04
C GLY A 212 -0.72 -23.59 3.01
N SER A 213 -0.34 -22.91 1.92
CA SER A 213 0.48 -23.44 0.85
C SER A 213 1.62 -22.45 0.49
N ASP A 214 1.82 -22.10 -0.77
CA ASP A 214 2.91 -21.21 -1.19
C ASP A 214 2.69 -19.77 -0.71
N VAL A 215 3.76 -19.08 -0.28
CA VAL A 215 3.72 -17.66 0.13
C VAL A 215 4.79 -16.89 -0.62
N SER A 216 4.40 -15.77 -1.25
CA SER A 216 5.32 -14.93 -2.04
C SER A 216 5.24 -13.48 -1.61
N GLY A 217 6.37 -12.84 -1.36
CA GLY A 217 6.41 -11.45 -0.89
C GLY A 217 5.74 -10.48 -1.86
N ILE A 218 5.90 -10.69 -3.17
CA ILE A 218 5.32 -9.84 -4.22
C ILE A 218 4.33 -10.62 -5.07
N VAL A 219 4.78 -11.71 -5.74
CA VAL A 219 3.93 -12.36 -6.74
C VAL A 219 4.19 -13.86 -6.86
N HIS A 220 3.13 -14.61 -7.17
CA HIS A 220 3.23 -16.00 -7.63
C HIS A 220 2.92 -16.05 -9.12
N GLY A 221 3.88 -16.51 -9.94
CA GLY A 221 3.77 -16.47 -11.41
C GLY A 221 4.02 -15.09 -12.00
N PHE A 222 5.12 -14.92 -12.76
CA PHE A 222 5.50 -13.61 -13.30
C PHE A 222 6.35 -13.75 -14.57
N ARG A 223 6.34 -12.67 -15.37
CA ARG A 223 7.26 -12.48 -16.49
C ARG A 223 8.46 -11.64 -16.09
N SER A 224 8.21 -10.52 -15.43
CA SER A 224 9.28 -9.66 -14.92
C SER A 224 8.86 -8.95 -13.64
N ILE A 225 9.83 -8.82 -12.73
CA ILE A 225 9.72 -8.04 -11.51
C ILE A 225 10.88 -7.06 -11.49
N THR A 226 10.61 -5.77 -11.40
CA THR A 226 11.65 -4.74 -11.42
C THR A 226 11.40 -3.70 -10.34
N ASP A 227 12.46 -3.27 -9.64
CA ASP A 227 12.41 -2.25 -8.60
C ASP A 227 11.32 -2.54 -7.53
N CYS A 228 11.32 -3.77 -6.99
CA CYS A 228 10.34 -4.21 -6.00
C CYS A 228 11.01 -4.65 -4.71
N TYR A 229 10.28 -4.57 -3.59
CA TYR A 229 10.80 -5.11 -2.35
C TYR A 229 9.73 -5.72 -1.45
N ASN A 230 10.17 -6.62 -0.56
CA ASN A 230 9.36 -7.15 0.52
C ASN A 230 10.09 -7.00 1.86
N SER A 231 9.39 -6.46 2.86
CA SER A 231 9.87 -6.39 4.25
C SER A 231 8.87 -6.97 5.26
N GLY A 232 7.65 -7.30 4.84
CA GLY A 232 6.67 -8.01 5.65
C GLY A 232 7.01 -9.49 5.82
N SER A 233 6.70 -10.09 6.98
CA SER A 233 7.01 -11.49 7.27
C SER A 233 6.20 -12.46 6.40
N LEU A 234 6.80 -13.62 6.10
CA LEU A 234 6.18 -14.66 5.27
C LEU A 234 6.11 -15.98 6.07
N THR A 235 4.92 -16.56 6.21
CA THR A 235 4.71 -17.76 7.00
C THR A 235 3.87 -18.80 6.26
N ILE A 236 4.30 -20.06 6.25
CA ILE A 236 3.49 -21.21 5.86
C ILE A 236 3.00 -21.92 7.12
N THR A 237 1.70 -22.18 7.19
CA THR A 237 1.05 -22.89 8.30
C THR A 237 0.62 -24.31 7.93
N GLY A 238 0.50 -24.60 6.63
CA GLY A 238 0.07 -25.91 6.15
C GLY A 238 1.13 -26.99 6.35
N THR A 239 0.70 -28.25 6.37
CA THR A 239 1.58 -29.43 6.55
C THR A 239 2.17 -29.97 5.25
N GLY A 240 1.84 -29.36 4.11
CA GLY A 240 2.33 -29.73 2.79
C GLY A 240 3.72 -29.18 2.47
N TYR A 241 4.23 -29.52 1.28
CA TYR A 241 5.53 -29.02 0.78
C TYR A 241 5.39 -27.62 0.14
N GLY A 242 4.81 -26.66 0.86
CA GLY A 242 4.71 -25.29 0.39
C GLY A 242 6.07 -24.57 0.28
N LYS A 243 6.11 -23.48 -0.44
CA LYS A 243 7.32 -22.69 -0.67
C LYS A 243 7.10 -21.24 -0.25
N VAL A 244 8.06 -20.71 0.48
CA VAL A 244 8.14 -19.28 0.81
C VAL A 244 9.17 -18.64 -0.10
N CYS A 245 8.79 -17.60 -0.82
CA CYS A 245 9.68 -16.85 -1.70
C CYS A 245 9.65 -15.36 -1.32
N GLY A 246 10.82 -14.80 -1.01
CA GLY A 246 10.93 -13.41 -0.54
C GLY A 246 10.36 -12.39 -1.53
N ILE A 247 10.52 -12.63 -2.83
CA ILE A 247 10.00 -11.76 -3.91
C ILE A 247 8.98 -12.50 -4.75
N GLY A 248 9.38 -13.52 -5.51
CA GLY A 248 8.49 -14.15 -6.47
C GLY A 248 8.59 -15.65 -6.52
N ASN A 249 7.49 -16.36 -6.72
CA ASN A 249 7.45 -17.80 -6.89
C ASN A 249 6.95 -18.15 -8.30
N GLY A 250 7.58 -19.10 -8.97
CA GLY A 250 7.07 -19.66 -10.23
C GLY A 250 7.23 -18.77 -11.48
N GLY A 251 8.35 -18.08 -11.61
CA GLY A 251 8.71 -17.39 -12.87
C GLY A 251 8.83 -18.34 -14.06
N PHE A 252 8.39 -17.89 -15.24
CA PHE A 252 8.46 -18.66 -16.47
C PHE A 252 9.86 -18.69 -17.06
N ALA A 253 10.04 -19.52 -18.08
CA ALA A 253 11.28 -19.56 -18.86
C ALA A 253 11.63 -18.18 -19.42
N GLY A 254 12.77 -17.63 -19.01
CA GLY A 254 13.22 -16.29 -19.36
C GLY A 254 12.61 -15.17 -18.50
N ALA A 255 11.95 -15.49 -17.39
CA ALA A 255 11.51 -14.48 -16.43
C ALA A 255 12.69 -13.79 -15.74
N THR A 256 12.51 -12.51 -15.36
CA THR A 256 13.57 -11.70 -14.76
C THR A 256 13.13 -11.08 -13.44
N ILE A 257 14.07 -10.97 -12.50
CA ILE A 257 13.95 -10.16 -11.29
C ILE A 257 15.12 -9.18 -11.29
N THR A 258 14.86 -7.88 -11.32
CA THR A 258 15.89 -6.85 -11.45
C THR A 258 15.72 -5.78 -10.40
N ASN A 259 16.83 -5.33 -9.78
CA ASN A 259 16.85 -4.26 -8.78
C ASN A 259 15.83 -4.48 -7.64
N CYS A 260 15.73 -5.70 -7.13
CA CYS A 260 14.77 -6.06 -6.09
C CYS A 260 15.49 -6.45 -4.80
N TYR A 261 14.80 -6.27 -3.66
CA TYR A 261 15.34 -6.80 -2.44
C TYR A 261 14.30 -7.44 -1.52
N ASN A 262 14.78 -8.37 -0.68
CA ASN A 262 14.01 -8.99 0.38
C ASN A 262 14.69 -8.77 1.74
N ALA A 263 13.95 -8.15 2.69
CA ALA A 263 14.40 -7.93 4.06
C ALA A 263 13.45 -8.54 5.09
N CYS A 264 12.64 -9.51 4.70
CA CYS A 264 11.65 -10.14 5.56
C CYS A 264 12.22 -11.31 6.38
N SER A 265 11.53 -11.68 7.46
CA SER A 265 11.66 -12.99 8.08
C SER A 265 10.74 -14.00 7.39
N MET A 266 11.20 -15.24 7.25
CA MET A 266 10.44 -16.31 6.61
C MET A 266 10.32 -17.52 7.54
N ASN A 267 9.13 -18.08 7.66
CA ASN A 267 8.87 -19.31 8.39
C ASN A 267 8.27 -20.37 7.45
N ALA A 268 9.02 -21.42 7.21
CA ALA A 268 8.63 -22.54 6.35
C ALA A 268 8.81 -23.87 7.09
N THR A 269 8.16 -24.03 8.24
CA THR A 269 8.36 -25.17 9.17
C THR A 269 8.28 -26.54 8.46
N ASN A 270 7.42 -26.69 7.47
CA ASN A 270 7.27 -27.94 6.72
C ASN A 270 7.52 -27.76 5.20
N GLY A 271 8.10 -26.64 4.81
CA GLY A 271 8.30 -26.27 3.41
C GLY A 271 9.74 -25.92 3.08
N LYS A 272 9.90 -25.23 1.96
CA LYS A 272 11.18 -24.67 1.53
C LYS A 272 11.09 -23.16 1.45
N ALA A 273 12.14 -22.47 1.89
CA ALA A 273 12.24 -21.01 1.79
C ALA A 273 13.34 -20.60 0.80
N TYR A 274 13.08 -19.53 0.06
CA TYR A 274 13.97 -18.96 -0.95
C TYR A 274 14.04 -17.45 -0.72
N ASN A 275 15.23 -16.92 -0.49
CA ASN A 275 15.39 -15.49 -0.18
C ASN A 275 14.83 -14.56 -1.28
N MET A 276 14.93 -14.93 -2.54
CA MET A 276 14.36 -14.14 -3.64
C MET A 276 13.29 -14.91 -4.39
N THR A 277 13.62 -16.01 -5.02
CA THR A 277 12.70 -16.78 -5.85
C THR A 277 13.01 -18.27 -5.80
N ARG A 278 11.98 -19.08 -5.94
CA ARG A 278 12.19 -20.48 -6.29
C ARG A 278 12.70 -20.54 -7.71
N THR A 279 13.90 -21.07 -7.92
CA THR A 279 14.34 -21.30 -9.29
C THR A 279 13.67 -22.52 -9.88
N SER A 280 13.09 -22.30 -11.00
CA SER A 280 13.33 -23.12 -12.16
C SER A 280 14.59 -22.61 -12.84
N LYS A 281 15.28 -23.40 -13.64
CA LYS A 281 16.52 -23.06 -14.40
C LYS A 281 16.39 -21.85 -15.35
N ASN A 282 15.38 -21.01 -15.19
CA ASN A 282 14.87 -20.11 -16.21
C ASN A 282 14.58 -18.68 -15.70
N VAL A 283 14.83 -18.37 -14.41
CA VAL A 283 14.70 -17.02 -13.86
C VAL A 283 16.08 -16.40 -13.70
N THR A 284 16.27 -15.20 -14.21
CA THR A 284 17.51 -14.43 -14.06
C THR A 284 17.31 -13.33 -13.03
N CYS A 285 18.15 -13.33 -11.98
CA CYS A 285 18.21 -12.23 -11.01
C CYS A 285 19.39 -11.31 -11.35
N THR A 286 19.15 -10.00 -11.36
CA THR A 286 20.18 -8.98 -11.62
C THR A 286 20.06 -7.87 -10.58
N ASN A 287 21.17 -7.47 -9.95
CA ASN A 287 21.18 -6.45 -8.88
C ASN A 287 20.14 -6.71 -7.80
N CYS A 288 20.04 -7.95 -7.34
CA CYS A 288 19.07 -8.34 -6.32
C CYS A 288 19.79 -8.56 -4.97
N TYR A 289 19.12 -8.20 -3.88
CA TYR A 289 19.72 -8.23 -2.56
C TYR A 289 18.79 -8.89 -1.54
N PHE A 290 19.34 -9.54 -0.53
CA PHE A 290 18.53 -10.06 0.57
C PHE A 290 19.26 -9.97 1.92
N ASN A 291 18.48 -9.85 2.99
CA ASN A 291 19.01 -9.83 4.35
C ASN A 291 19.40 -11.24 4.80
N LYS A 292 20.73 -11.51 4.90
CA LYS A 292 21.25 -12.83 5.28
C LYS A 292 21.05 -13.16 6.78
N GLU A 293 20.76 -12.15 7.60
CA GLU A 293 20.60 -12.33 9.06
C GLU A 293 19.14 -12.65 9.44
N LYS A 294 18.19 -12.33 8.57
CA LYS A 294 16.77 -12.62 8.80
C LYS A 294 16.41 -14.08 8.54
N ASN A 295 17.18 -14.76 7.71
CA ASN A 295 16.88 -16.13 7.28
C ASN A 295 18.18 -16.93 7.19
N SER A 296 18.39 -17.85 8.11
CA SER A 296 19.53 -18.76 8.15
C SER A 296 19.30 -20.03 7.29
N PHE A 297 18.60 -19.93 6.16
CA PHE A 297 18.44 -21.09 5.31
C PHE A 297 19.75 -21.39 4.58
N GLU A 298 20.46 -22.39 5.06
CA GLU A 298 21.57 -23.03 4.39
C GLU A 298 21.05 -23.84 3.18
N GLY A 299 20.60 -23.14 2.17
CA GLY A 299 20.22 -23.73 0.92
C GLY A 299 20.99 -23.03 -0.19
N THR A 300 21.98 -23.71 -0.77
CA THR A 300 22.57 -23.38 -2.07
C THR A 300 21.56 -23.57 -3.20
N ASP A 301 20.28 -23.39 -2.90
CA ASP A 301 19.25 -23.48 -3.92
C ASP A 301 19.41 -22.32 -4.88
N SER A 302 19.49 -22.68 -6.14
CA SER A 302 19.69 -21.87 -7.32
C SER A 302 18.81 -20.60 -7.41
N GLY A 303 17.83 -20.40 -6.53
CA GLY A 303 16.95 -19.24 -6.39
C GLY A 303 17.60 -17.94 -5.93
N ASN A 304 18.85 -18.02 -5.49
CA ASN A 304 19.64 -16.86 -5.11
C ASN A 304 20.79 -16.59 -6.08
N ALA A 305 20.89 -17.35 -7.19
CA ALA A 305 21.91 -17.12 -8.22
C ALA A 305 21.79 -15.70 -8.78
N GLY A 306 22.86 -14.92 -8.73
CA GLY A 306 22.87 -13.50 -9.13
C GLY A 306 22.34 -12.54 -8.06
N CYS A 307 22.10 -13.01 -6.82
CA CYS A 307 21.66 -12.18 -5.71
C CYS A 307 22.78 -12.02 -4.67
N THR A 308 22.87 -10.84 -4.07
CA THR A 308 23.90 -10.48 -3.08
C THR A 308 23.33 -10.52 -1.66
N PRO A 309 23.90 -11.38 -0.78
CA PRO A 309 23.52 -11.37 0.64
C PRO A 309 24.16 -10.17 1.35
N LEU A 310 23.36 -9.38 2.08
CA LEU A 310 23.82 -8.27 2.90
C LEU A 310 23.43 -8.50 4.36
N SER A 311 24.23 -7.98 5.30
CA SER A 311 23.84 -7.86 6.71
C SER A 311 22.76 -6.78 6.89
N ASP A 312 22.07 -6.78 8.01
CA ASP A 312 21.08 -5.75 8.34
C ASP A 312 21.72 -4.35 8.33
N ALA A 313 22.93 -4.24 8.90
CA ALA A 313 23.70 -3.00 8.93
C ALA A 313 24.10 -2.50 7.53
N GLU A 314 24.51 -3.41 6.64
CA GLU A 314 24.84 -3.05 5.24
C GLU A 314 23.59 -2.58 4.50
N MET A 315 22.47 -3.25 4.67
CA MET A 315 21.18 -2.87 4.04
C MET A 315 20.70 -1.50 4.52
N LYS A 316 20.97 -1.13 5.76
CA LYS A 316 20.56 0.14 6.40
C LYS A 316 21.66 1.22 6.39
N SER A 317 22.72 1.02 5.62
CA SER A 317 23.87 1.93 5.62
C SER A 317 23.61 3.32 5.04
N GLY A 318 22.50 3.52 4.33
CA GLY A 318 22.20 4.75 3.59
C GLY A 318 22.99 4.90 2.28
N LYS A 319 23.79 3.91 1.90
CA LYS A 319 24.55 3.91 0.65
C LYS A 319 23.72 3.29 -0.46
N ALA A 320 23.72 3.90 -1.64
CA ALA A 320 23.07 3.35 -2.82
C ALA A 320 23.69 1.99 -3.23
N TRP A 321 22.84 1.07 -3.66
CA TRP A 321 23.26 -0.24 -4.12
C TRP A 321 23.44 -0.26 -5.65
N SER A 322 24.31 -1.14 -6.13
CA SER A 322 24.53 -1.30 -7.56
C SER A 322 23.23 -1.63 -8.28
N GLY A 323 22.93 -0.91 -9.36
CA GLY A 323 21.73 -1.05 -10.16
C GLY A 323 20.47 -0.36 -9.61
N PHE A 324 20.49 0.15 -8.38
CA PHE A 324 19.37 0.90 -7.81
C PHE A 324 19.50 2.38 -8.15
N ASP A 325 18.64 2.83 -9.05
CA ASP A 325 18.61 4.23 -9.48
C ASP A 325 18.12 5.14 -8.36
N THR A 326 18.90 6.15 -8.01
CA THR A 326 18.56 7.11 -6.96
C THR A 326 17.40 8.04 -7.33
N GLU A 327 16.96 8.07 -8.57
CA GLU A 327 15.72 8.72 -8.95
C GLU A 327 14.48 7.88 -8.59
N ILE A 328 14.65 6.57 -8.47
CA ILE A 328 13.59 5.62 -8.10
C ILE A 328 13.65 5.28 -6.62
N TRP A 329 14.86 5.15 -6.08
CA TRP A 329 15.11 4.67 -4.72
C TRP A 329 15.63 5.76 -3.79
N SER A 330 15.13 5.77 -2.56
CA SER A 330 15.64 6.59 -1.45
C SER A 330 16.48 5.74 -0.50
N PHE A 331 17.66 6.24 -0.15
CA PHE A 331 18.59 5.60 0.78
C PHE A 331 18.81 6.52 1.98
N LYS A 332 18.39 6.07 3.16
CA LYS A 332 18.54 6.79 4.43
C LYS A 332 19.31 5.91 5.42
N ALA A 333 20.30 6.47 6.08
CA ALA A 333 21.05 5.76 7.13
C ALA A 333 20.11 5.33 8.25
N GLY A 334 20.24 4.08 8.70
CA GLY A 334 19.39 3.47 9.72
C GLY A 334 18.08 2.84 9.21
N ALA A 335 17.75 2.99 7.93
CA ALA A 335 16.53 2.44 7.31
C ALA A 335 16.87 1.60 6.08
N TYR A 336 15.99 0.64 5.75
CA TYR A 336 16.04 -0.03 4.45
C TYR A 336 15.73 0.95 3.32
N PRO A 337 16.26 0.72 2.10
CA PRO A 337 15.88 1.52 0.94
C PRO A 337 14.36 1.48 0.69
N THR A 338 13.82 2.61 0.28
CA THR A 338 12.39 2.72 -0.09
C THR A 338 12.22 3.25 -1.49
N LEU A 339 11.12 2.92 -2.12
CA LEU A 339 10.74 3.51 -3.41
C LEU A 339 10.28 4.95 -3.19
N LYS A 340 10.77 5.87 -4.00
CA LYS A 340 10.21 7.20 -4.09
C LYS A 340 8.83 7.10 -4.76
N GLN A 341 7.82 7.72 -4.21
CA GLN A 341 6.52 7.81 -4.88
C GLN A 341 6.67 8.61 -6.16
N GLN A 342 6.34 8.01 -7.28
CA GLN A 342 6.29 8.71 -8.56
C GLN A 342 4.89 9.26 -8.76
N GLY A 343 4.79 10.57 -8.95
CA GLY A 343 3.52 11.22 -9.29
C GLY A 343 3.07 12.32 -8.33
N THR A 344 3.72 12.52 -7.19
CA THR A 344 3.92 13.89 -6.81
C THR A 344 4.93 14.44 -7.80
N THR A 345 4.49 15.14 -8.89
CA THR A 345 5.26 16.35 -9.20
C THR A 345 5.60 16.88 -7.84
N ALA A 346 6.89 16.87 -7.52
CA ALA A 346 7.34 17.51 -6.33
C ALA A 346 6.76 18.94 -6.35
N ASN A 347 5.64 19.11 -5.72
CA ASN A 347 5.74 20.03 -4.66
C ASN A 347 6.84 19.37 -3.78
N GLU A 348 8.12 19.72 -4.06
CA GLU A 348 9.00 19.96 -2.97
C GLU A 348 8.06 20.45 -1.89
N VAL A 349 7.90 19.68 -0.81
CA VAL A 349 7.69 20.31 0.46
C VAL A 349 9.00 21.09 0.59
N VAL A 350 9.06 22.25 -0.05
CA VAL A 350 9.73 23.36 0.52
C VAL A 350 9.18 23.26 1.93
N GLU A 351 10.01 22.88 2.92
CA GLU A 351 9.76 23.29 4.28
C GLU A 351 9.63 24.81 4.17
N VAL A 352 8.46 25.25 3.81
CA VAL A 352 8.02 26.59 4.05
C VAL A 352 8.02 26.59 5.55
N ALA A 353 9.04 27.24 6.12
CA ALA A 353 9.06 27.56 7.53
C ALA A 353 7.63 27.96 7.85
N PRO A 354 6.98 27.27 8.81
CA PRO A 354 5.54 27.36 8.97
C PRO A 354 5.18 28.84 8.94
N ALA A 355 4.23 29.20 8.08
CA ALA A 355 3.86 30.60 7.85
C ALA A 355 3.39 31.30 9.12
N TYR A 356 3.46 30.59 10.24
CA TYR A 356 3.21 31.08 11.60
C TYR A 356 4.05 30.32 12.64
N GLU A 357 4.42 31.02 13.71
CA GLU A 357 5.11 30.46 14.88
C GLU A 357 4.13 30.19 16.00
N ILE A 358 4.35 29.13 16.76
CA ILE A 358 3.54 28.81 17.95
C ILE A 358 4.45 28.83 19.18
N GLN A 359 4.03 29.54 20.22
CA GLN A 359 4.60 29.53 21.55
C GLN A 359 3.56 29.04 22.57
N VAL A 360 3.94 28.12 23.45
CA VAL A 360 3.06 27.61 24.52
C VAL A 360 3.62 27.99 25.86
N ALA A 361 2.83 28.69 26.66
CA ALA A 361 3.17 29.07 28.03
C ALA A 361 1.99 28.68 28.97
N GLY A 362 2.21 27.62 29.77
CA GLY A 362 1.14 27.02 30.55
C GLY A 362 0.01 26.52 29.61
N ASN A 363 -1.21 26.97 29.82
CA ASN A 363 -2.37 26.63 28.98
C ASN A 363 -2.64 27.65 27.85
N VAL A 364 -1.79 28.69 27.70
CA VAL A 364 -1.95 29.70 26.65
C VAL A 364 -1.06 29.35 25.47
N ILE A 365 -1.66 29.33 24.27
CA ILE A 365 -1.04 29.08 22.99
C ILE A 365 -1.05 30.39 22.20
N THR A 366 0.11 31.00 21.99
CA THR A 366 0.30 32.22 21.20
C THR A 366 0.72 31.83 19.78
N ILE A 367 0.02 32.36 18.78
CA ILE A 367 0.24 32.08 17.37
C ILE A 367 0.60 33.42 16.69
N LYS A 368 1.72 33.46 15.97
CA LYS A 368 2.26 34.66 15.30
C LYS A 368 2.52 34.37 13.82
N GLY A 369 2.04 35.20 12.92
CA GLY A 369 2.22 35.08 11.48
C GLY A 369 1.26 35.98 10.72
N GLU A 370 1.13 35.81 9.44
CA GLU A 370 0.12 36.50 8.62
C GLU A 370 -1.26 35.86 8.84
N LEU A 371 -1.92 36.18 9.96
CA LEU A 371 -3.11 35.50 10.43
C LEU A 371 -4.40 36.28 10.23
N ALA A 372 -4.33 37.61 10.00
CA ALA A 372 -5.51 38.47 9.99
C ALA A 372 -6.59 37.96 9.00
N GLY A 373 -7.80 37.73 9.50
CA GLY A 373 -8.91 37.16 8.74
C GLY A 373 -8.97 35.62 8.72
N SER A 374 -7.93 34.93 9.17
CA SER A 374 -7.91 33.46 9.20
C SER A 374 -8.72 32.91 10.36
N LEU A 375 -9.42 31.81 10.12
CA LEU A 375 -10.11 31.05 11.16
C LEU A 375 -9.13 30.06 11.78
N ILE A 376 -8.95 30.12 13.09
CA ILE A 376 -8.01 29.30 13.85
C ILE A 376 -8.78 28.35 14.76
N HIS A 377 -8.42 27.07 14.71
CA HIS A 377 -9.00 26.03 15.53
C HIS A 377 -7.93 25.43 16.45
N LEU A 378 -8.31 25.16 17.70
CA LEU A 378 -7.59 24.30 18.62
C LEU A 378 -8.37 22.99 18.75
N ILE A 379 -7.78 21.89 18.32
CA ILE A 379 -8.44 20.58 18.24
C ILE A 379 -7.68 19.61 19.14
N SER A 380 -8.39 18.92 20.03
CA SER A 380 -7.77 17.85 20.84
C SER A 380 -7.43 16.65 19.97
N LEU A 381 -6.53 15.76 20.43
CA LEU A 381 -6.19 14.52 19.73
C LEU A 381 -7.39 13.57 19.52
N THR A 382 -8.49 13.77 20.24
CA THR A 382 -9.74 13.02 20.04
C THR A 382 -10.64 13.64 18.95
N GLY A 383 -10.12 14.62 18.19
CA GLY A 383 -10.88 15.33 17.16
C GLY A 383 -11.89 16.34 17.68
N ARG A 384 -11.97 16.53 18.99
CA ARG A 384 -12.93 17.49 19.60
C ARG A 384 -12.36 18.92 19.53
N MET A 385 -13.14 19.84 19.00
CA MET A 385 -12.79 21.26 19.02
C MET A 385 -12.73 21.76 20.47
N ALA A 386 -11.57 22.26 20.88
CA ALA A 386 -11.30 22.80 22.21
C ALA A 386 -11.49 24.31 22.24
N ALA A 387 -11.10 25.02 21.17
CA ALA A 387 -11.32 26.46 21.01
C ALA A 387 -11.33 26.82 19.52
N GLN A 388 -11.92 27.98 19.20
CA GLN A 388 -11.96 28.55 17.85
C GLN A 388 -11.97 30.06 17.95
N LEU A 389 -11.25 30.75 17.06
CA LEU A 389 -11.34 32.19 16.88
C LEU A 389 -11.04 32.58 15.42
N THR A 390 -11.53 33.76 15.02
CA THR A 390 -11.09 34.43 13.81
C THR A 390 -10.02 35.45 14.19
N ALA A 391 -8.83 35.35 13.56
CA ALA A 391 -7.73 36.23 13.86
C ALA A 391 -8.04 37.68 13.39
N THR A 392 -7.94 38.64 14.32
CA THR A 392 -8.11 40.07 14.03
C THR A 392 -6.76 40.79 13.88
N SER A 393 -5.64 40.07 14.14
CA SER A 393 -4.27 40.58 14.08
C SER A 393 -3.31 39.44 13.72
N ASN A 394 -2.05 39.78 13.49
CA ASN A 394 -0.98 38.84 13.19
C ASN A 394 -0.39 38.15 14.43
N GLU A 395 -0.92 38.42 15.61
CA GLU A 395 -0.65 37.69 16.85
C GLU A 395 -1.96 37.44 17.57
N VAL A 396 -2.27 36.17 17.85
CA VAL A 396 -3.48 35.77 18.55
C VAL A 396 -3.18 34.73 19.63
N GLN A 397 -4.07 34.64 20.61
CA GLN A 397 -3.93 33.69 21.71
C GLN A 397 -5.17 32.78 21.82
N LEU A 398 -4.94 31.51 22.04
CA LEU A 398 -5.95 30.52 22.40
C LEU A 398 -5.61 29.92 23.75
N THR A 399 -6.62 29.62 24.54
CA THR A 399 -6.46 28.94 25.83
C THR A 399 -6.92 27.50 25.72
N ALA A 400 -6.01 26.54 25.99
CA ALA A 400 -6.39 25.15 26.08
C ALA A 400 -7.15 24.88 27.39
N PRO A 401 -8.25 24.14 27.35
CA PRO A 401 -9.10 23.92 28.55
C PRO A 401 -8.41 23.01 29.58
N VAL A 402 -7.52 22.15 29.18
CA VAL A 402 -6.73 21.21 30.03
C VAL A 402 -5.34 20.98 29.44
N ALA A 403 -4.42 20.52 30.28
CA ALA A 403 -3.13 20.02 29.79
C ALA A 403 -3.36 18.84 28.83
N GLY A 404 -2.56 18.78 27.76
CA GLY A 404 -2.73 17.74 26.75
C GLY A 404 -2.07 18.08 25.43
N CYS A 405 -2.29 17.20 24.46
CA CYS A 405 -1.80 17.39 23.11
C CYS A 405 -2.95 17.91 22.22
N TYR A 406 -2.64 18.93 21.45
CA TYR A 406 -3.62 19.60 20.58
C TYR A 406 -3.01 19.81 19.18
N VAL A 407 -3.88 20.04 18.20
CA VAL A 407 -3.53 20.55 16.89
C VAL A 407 -4.08 21.98 16.77
N VAL A 408 -3.21 22.91 16.45
CA VAL A 408 -3.58 24.27 16.03
C VAL A 408 -3.70 24.24 14.52
N SER A 409 -4.88 24.50 13.99
CA SER A 409 -5.14 24.59 12.55
C SER A 409 -5.52 26.00 12.17
N VAL A 410 -4.79 26.58 11.22
CA VAL A 410 -5.06 27.93 10.66
C VAL A 410 -5.59 27.73 9.24
N ASN A 411 -6.86 28.11 9.02
CA ASN A 411 -7.53 27.84 7.74
C ASN A 411 -6.81 28.54 6.57
N GLY A 412 -6.47 27.77 5.53
CA GLY A 412 -5.75 28.26 4.36
C GLY A 412 -4.23 28.35 4.51
N ILE A 413 -3.67 28.09 5.72
CA ILE A 413 -2.23 28.23 5.97
C ILE A 413 -1.60 26.88 6.40
N GLY A 414 -2.24 26.12 7.28
CA GLY A 414 -1.70 24.82 7.72
C GLY A 414 -2.07 24.45 9.15
N SER A 415 -1.50 23.34 9.64
CA SER A 415 -1.76 22.82 10.99
C SER A 415 -0.45 22.44 11.69
N GLN A 416 -0.35 22.68 12.99
CA GLN A 416 0.79 22.32 13.82
C GLN A 416 0.35 21.65 15.12
N LYS A 417 1.09 20.65 15.57
CA LYS A 417 0.86 19.98 16.86
C LYS A 417 1.52 20.75 17.99
N VAL A 418 0.80 20.91 19.10
CA VAL A 418 1.28 21.58 20.31
C VAL A 418 1.04 20.72 21.57
N ILE A 419 1.95 20.83 22.51
CA ILE A 419 1.83 20.16 23.83
C ILE A 419 1.63 21.26 24.88
N VAL A 420 0.48 21.20 25.54
CA VAL A 420 0.12 22.05 26.67
C VAL A 420 0.39 21.25 27.96
N ARG A 421 1.22 21.79 28.85
CA ARG A 421 1.66 21.15 30.09
C ARG A 421 1.02 21.76 31.31
#